data_c7e9e2f956e4ed8094d5950bd44ddda6
#
_entry.id   c7e9e2f956e4ed8094d5950bd44ddda6
#
_cell.length_a   1.000
_cell.length_b   1.000
_cell.length_c   1.000
_cell.angle_alpha   90.00
_cell.angle_beta   90.00
_cell.angle_gamma   90.00
#
_symmetry.space_group_name_H-M   'P 1'
#
loop_
_entity.id
_entity.type
_entity.pdbx_description
1 polymer ?
#
loop_
_entity_poly.entity_id
_entity_poly.type
_entity_poly.pdbx_seq_one_letter_code
_entity_poly.pdbx_strand_id
1 'polypeptide(L)'
;MPRHGFTAWAFTKWNLALATLLAASGCAGGFGSGAIASREPGFRATSVRRPALLVRVSVPGEVDKRERDRIPENYEAAVVEGLERAGILAVDMVSVPGSSARPLEGLDRTAALSRAREAGAEQLVIVDARLSQGVLTHCKQSGRARSGPTTYWDVGLEIRRVADGQPLLVEPPAEDLRAVDVELDCKTNRLIRRKSMDELITDSVGLVLAPFSSR
;
A
#
# COMPACT_ATOMS: atom_id res chain seq x y z
N MET A 1 -11.58 24.47 84.49
CA MET A 1 -12.54 24.17 83.34
C MET A 1 -12.04 24.84 82.10
N PRO A 2 -11.44 24.15 81.17
CA PRO A 2 -11.02 24.73 79.93
C PRO A 2 -11.96 24.24 78.81
N ARG A 3 -12.30 25.18 77.92
CA ARG A 3 -13.10 24.96 76.74
C ARG A 3 -12.19 24.65 75.51
N HIS A 4 -12.62 23.65 74.79
CA HIS A 4 -11.95 23.14 73.59
C HIS A 4 -12.20 24.03 72.37
N GLY A 5 -11.12 24.43 71.70
CA GLY A 5 -11.15 25.03 70.37
C GLY A 5 -11.04 23.96 69.29
N PHE A 6 -12.00 23.92 68.39
CA PHE A 6 -11.97 23.10 67.18
C PHE A 6 -11.23 23.85 66.09
N THR A 7 -10.10 23.34 65.65
CA THR A 7 -9.45 23.82 64.44
C THR A 7 -9.88 22.99 63.24
N ALA A 8 -10.46 23.66 62.26
CA ALA A 8 -10.90 23.09 60.98
C ALA A 8 -9.68 22.69 60.14
N TRP A 9 -9.65 21.45 59.72
CA TRP A 9 -8.70 20.95 58.73
C TRP A 9 -9.21 21.22 57.31
N ALA A 10 -8.46 22.06 56.59
CA ALA A 10 -8.70 22.30 55.17
C ALA A 10 -8.20 21.12 54.36
N PHE A 11 -9.12 20.37 53.73
CA PHE A 11 -8.78 19.37 52.75
C PHE A 11 -8.36 20.03 51.45
N THR A 12 -7.07 20.04 51.17
CA THR A 12 -6.54 20.43 49.87
C THR A 12 -6.76 19.27 48.92
N LYS A 13 -7.67 19.48 47.97
CA LYS A 13 -7.92 18.54 46.84
C LYS A 13 -6.71 18.55 45.92
N TRP A 14 -5.89 17.53 45.99
CA TRP A 14 -4.91 17.24 44.97
C TRP A 14 -5.63 16.57 43.81
N ASN A 15 -5.87 17.34 42.75
CA ASN A 15 -6.21 16.80 41.45
C ASN A 15 -4.99 16.14 40.83
N LEU A 16 -4.87 14.82 40.97
CA LEU A 16 -3.96 14.02 40.18
C LEU A 16 -4.57 13.95 38.74
N ALA A 17 -4.09 14.82 37.87
CA ALA A 17 -4.27 14.65 36.44
C ALA A 17 -3.38 13.47 36.02
N LEU A 18 -3.99 12.28 35.96
CA LEU A 18 -3.38 11.11 35.37
C LEU A 18 -3.39 11.31 33.84
N ALA A 19 -2.31 11.92 33.33
CA ALA A 19 -2.03 11.96 31.89
C ALA A 19 -1.68 10.54 31.46
N THR A 20 -2.68 9.80 30.99
CA THR A 20 -2.49 8.55 30.24
C THR A 20 -1.85 8.89 28.91
N LEU A 21 -0.52 8.85 28.86
CA LEU A 21 0.23 8.71 27.62
C LEU A 21 -0.12 7.35 27.02
N LEU A 22 -1.10 7.32 26.13
CA LEU A 22 -1.28 6.25 25.16
C LEU A 22 -0.07 6.34 24.21
N ALA A 23 0.99 5.63 24.56
CA ALA A 23 2.03 5.27 23.61
C ALA A 23 1.37 4.39 22.57
N ALA A 24 0.93 5.00 21.46
CA ALA A 24 0.59 4.29 20.25
C ALA A 24 1.89 3.65 19.75
N SER A 25 2.20 2.45 20.24
CA SER A 25 3.18 1.55 19.64
C SER A 25 2.64 1.17 18.27
N GLY A 26 2.88 2.03 17.27
CA GLY A 26 2.62 1.72 15.89
C GLY A 26 3.49 0.53 15.51
N CYS A 27 2.89 -0.66 15.46
CA CYS A 27 3.47 -1.79 14.77
C CYS A 27 3.78 -1.35 13.34
N ALA A 28 5.08 -1.20 13.01
CA ALA A 28 5.56 -0.94 11.67
C ALA A 28 5.41 -2.21 10.82
N GLY A 29 4.16 -2.60 10.56
CA GLY A 29 3.80 -3.62 9.58
C GLY A 29 3.73 -3.02 8.19
N GLY A 30 4.10 -3.78 7.17
CA GLY A 30 3.84 -3.45 5.77
C GLY A 30 2.36 -3.18 5.50
N PHE A 31 1.93 -3.04 4.24
CA PHE A 31 0.50 -2.98 3.90
C PHE A 31 -0.23 -4.26 4.38
N GLY A 32 -0.19 -4.50 5.67
CA GLY A 32 -1.03 -5.50 6.32
C GLY A 32 -2.46 -4.96 6.37
N SER A 33 -3.41 -5.83 6.60
CA SER A 33 -4.86 -5.58 6.66
C SER A 33 -5.34 -4.49 7.65
N GLY A 34 -4.48 -3.54 8.00
CA GLY A 34 -4.73 -2.42 8.92
C GLY A 34 -4.15 -1.08 8.47
N ALA A 35 -3.51 -0.99 7.29
CA ALA A 35 -3.06 0.29 6.78
C ALA A 35 -4.27 1.16 6.43
N ILE A 36 -4.30 2.40 6.95
CA ILE A 36 -5.36 3.36 6.65
C ILE A 36 -4.89 4.23 5.49
N ALA A 37 -5.75 4.37 4.47
CA ALA A 37 -5.50 5.30 3.38
C ALA A 37 -5.27 6.70 3.94
N SER A 38 -4.20 7.36 3.51
CA SER A 38 -3.86 8.70 3.96
C SER A 38 -3.16 9.50 2.87
N ARG A 39 -3.37 10.81 2.90
CA ARG A 39 -2.70 11.76 2.01
C ARG A 39 -2.33 13.02 2.78
N GLU A 40 -1.09 13.46 2.65
CA GLU A 40 -0.66 14.74 3.20
C GLU A 40 -1.47 15.88 2.54
N PRO A 41 -2.01 16.83 3.33
CA PRO A 41 -2.75 17.96 2.77
C PRO A 41 -1.95 18.71 1.71
N GLY A 42 -2.54 18.90 0.52
CA GLY A 42 -1.90 19.58 -0.60
C GLY A 42 -0.93 18.72 -1.43
N PHE A 43 -0.58 17.51 -1.01
CA PHE A 43 0.26 16.63 -1.81
C PHE A 43 -0.48 16.12 -3.06
N ARG A 44 0.23 16.13 -4.19
CA ARG A 44 -0.23 15.56 -5.47
C ARG A 44 0.81 14.59 -5.99
N ALA A 45 0.41 13.38 -6.32
CA ALA A 45 1.33 12.38 -6.90
C ALA A 45 1.95 12.89 -8.21
N THR A 46 1.23 13.72 -8.97
CA THR A 46 1.76 14.40 -10.17
C THR A 46 2.88 15.39 -9.89
N SER A 47 3.16 15.75 -8.64
CA SER A 47 4.31 16.58 -8.25
C SER A 47 5.60 15.79 -8.02
N VAL A 48 5.52 14.47 -7.98
CA VAL A 48 6.68 13.60 -7.82
C VAL A 48 7.62 13.77 -9.00
N ARG A 49 8.90 13.95 -8.71
CA ARG A 49 9.97 14.08 -9.70
C ARG A 49 11.15 13.26 -9.25
N ARG A 50 11.74 12.51 -10.16
CA ARG A 50 12.97 11.75 -9.91
C ARG A 50 12.95 10.97 -8.59
N PRO A 51 11.94 10.14 -8.32
CA PRO A 51 11.87 9.35 -7.10
C PRO A 51 12.86 8.19 -7.14
N ALA A 52 13.21 7.64 -5.99
CA ALA A 52 13.63 6.25 -5.90
C ALA A 52 12.40 5.36 -5.95
N LEU A 53 12.49 4.22 -6.60
CA LEU A 53 11.38 3.28 -6.81
C LEU A 53 11.68 1.94 -6.14
N LEU A 54 10.76 1.44 -5.35
CA LEU A 54 10.77 0.09 -4.80
C LEU A 54 9.51 -0.64 -5.25
N VAL A 55 9.66 -1.67 -6.08
CA VAL A 55 8.57 -2.55 -6.49
C VAL A 55 8.69 -3.86 -5.73
N ARG A 56 7.62 -4.25 -5.06
CA ARG A 56 7.52 -5.49 -4.30
C ARG A 56 6.44 -6.35 -4.92
N VAL A 57 6.81 -7.54 -5.37
CA VAL A 57 5.88 -8.46 -6.01
C VAL A 57 5.86 -9.77 -5.23
N SER A 58 4.67 -10.18 -4.79
CA SER A 58 4.45 -11.46 -4.13
C SER A 58 3.64 -12.39 -5.04
N VAL A 59 4.20 -13.53 -5.35
CA VAL A 59 3.57 -14.56 -6.20
C VAL A 59 3.38 -15.83 -5.37
N PRO A 60 2.18 -16.45 -5.35
CA PRO A 60 1.91 -17.66 -4.59
C PRO A 60 2.75 -18.84 -5.09
N GLY A 61 3.07 -19.75 -4.18
CA GLY A 61 3.91 -20.94 -4.47
C GLY A 61 3.28 -21.92 -5.46
N GLU A 62 1.98 -21.89 -5.61
CA GLU A 62 1.19 -22.73 -6.51
C GLU A 62 1.35 -22.36 -7.99
N VAL A 63 1.86 -21.16 -8.28
CA VAL A 63 2.17 -20.73 -9.65
C VAL A 63 3.39 -21.49 -10.15
N ASP A 64 3.37 -21.89 -11.44
CA ASP A 64 4.51 -22.56 -12.07
C ASP A 64 5.83 -21.82 -11.82
N LYS A 65 6.90 -22.56 -11.58
CA LYS A 65 8.17 -21.96 -11.19
C LYS A 65 8.69 -20.95 -12.22
N ARG A 66 8.57 -21.25 -13.53
CA ARG A 66 9.06 -20.33 -14.58
C ARG A 66 8.26 -19.03 -14.61
N GLU A 67 6.96 -19.13 -14.46
CA GLU A 67 6.10 -17.95 -14.37
C GLU A 67 6.38 -17.17 -13.07
N ARG A 68 6.51 -17.87 -11.95
CA ARG A 68 6.81 -17.24 -10.66
C ARG A 68 8.12 -16.45 -10.66
N ASP A 69 9.15 -16.95 -11.35
CA ASP A 69 10.44 -16.26 -11.46
C ASP A 69 10.35 -15.07 -12.44
N ARG A 70 9.49 -15.12 -13.47
CA ARG A 70 9.36 -14.10 -14.50
C ARG A 70 8.37 -12.99 -14.16
N ILE A 71 7.30 -13.29 -13.43
CA ILE A 71 6.25 -12.34 -13.09
C ILE A 71 6.79 -11.09 -12.37
N PRO A 72 7.66 -11.18 -11.36
CA PRO A 72 8.22 -10.00 -10.69
C PRO A 72 8.96 -9.07 -11.63
N GLU A 73 9.79 -9.61 -12.53
CA GLU A 73 10.56 -8.82 -13.52
C GLU A 73 9.62 -8.10 -14.49
N ASN A 74 8.61 -8.81 -15.02
CA ASN A 74 7.63 -8.21 -15.91
C ASN A 74 6.81 -7.12 -15.22
N TYR A 75 6.44 -7.34 -13.95
CA TYR A 75 5.67 -6.37 -13.18
C TYR A 75 6.49 -5.10 -12.91
N GLU A 76 7.75 -5.26 -12.50
CA GLU A 76 8.68 -4.14 -12.27
C GLU A 76 8.88 -3.33 -13.54
N ALA A 77 9.15 -4.00 -14.67
CA ALA A 77 9.30 -3.33 -15.96
C ALA A 77 8.03 -2.54 -16.36
N ALA A 78 6.85 -3.12 -16.14
CA ALA A 78 5.58 -2.46 -16.43
C ALA A 78 5.35 -1.21 -15.54
N VAL A 79 5.75 -1.26 -14.26
CA VAL A 79 5.68 -0.10 -13.35
C VAL A 79 6.62 1.02 -13.82
N VAL A 80 7.86 0.69 -14.17
CA VAL A 80 8.84 1.66 -14.69
C VAL A 80 8.29 2.33 -15.93
N GLU A 81 7.85 1.55 -16.94
CA GLU A 81 7.27 2.09 -18.17
C GLU A 81 6.03 2.95 -17.90
N GLY A 82 5.18 2.54 -16.95
CA GLY A 82 4.01 3.30 -16.54
C GLY A 82 4.35 4.66 -15.94
N LEU A 83 5.36 4.74 -15.08
CA LEU A 83 5.87 6.00 -14.52
C LEU A 83 6.50 6.87 -15.59
N GLU A 84 7.30 6.31 -16.50
CA GLU A 84 7.90 7.04 -17.62
C GLU A 84 6.83 7.66 -18.52
N ARG A 85 5.77 6.93 -18.84
CA ARG A 85 4.60 7.47 -19.58
C ARG A 85 3.91 8.62 -18.85
N ALA A 86 3.94 8.62 -17.52
CA ALA A 86 3.47 9.74 -16.69
C ALA A 86 4.49 10.89 -16.59
N GLY A 87 5.67 10.79 -17.23
CA GLY A 87 6.75 11.77 -17.19
C GLY A 87 7.58 11.75 -15.91
N ILE A 88 7.56 10.63 -15.19
CA ILE A 88 8.30 10.44 -13.94
C ILE A 88 9.45 9.47 -14.19
N LEU A 89 10.68 9.98 -14.05
CA LEU A 89 11.90 9.20 -14.22
C LEU A 89 12.48 8.86 -12.85
N ALA A 90 12.46 7.59 -12.48
CA ALA A 90 13.11 7.12 -11.26
C ALA A 90 14.63 7.34 -11.34
N VAL A 91 15.22 7.81 -10.23
CA VAL A 91 16.68 7.99 -10.14
C VAL A 91 17.40 6.70 -9.83
N ASP A 92 16.73 5.78 -9.14
CA ASP A 92 17.25 4.48 -8.73
C ASP A 92 16.15 3.49 -8.48
N MET A 93 16.45 2.20 -8.70
CA MET A 93 15.63 1.06 -8.29
C MET A 93 16.16 0.53 -6.97
N VAL A 94 15.40 0.75 -5.91
CA VAL A 94 15.80 0.31 -4.57
C VAL A 94 15.54 -1.18 -4.40
N SER A 95 16.61 -1.95 -4.17
CA SER A 95 16.51 -3.34 -3.77
C SER A 95 16.79 -3.48 -2.28
N VAL A 96 15.86 -4.10 -1.56
CA VAL A 96 16.02 -4.42 -0.14
C VAL A 96 16.09 -5.94 0.02
N PRO A 97 17.15 -6.49 0.66
CA PRO A 97 17.30 -7.93 0.86
C PRO A 97 16.04 -8.54 1.50
N GLY A 98 15.53 -9.63 0.90
CA GLY A 98 14.34 -10.34 1.36
C GLY A 98 13.00 -9.72 0.95
N SER A 99 13.00 -8.64 0.17
CA SER A 99 11.76 -8.00 -0.31
C SER A 99 10.97 -8.87 -1.29
N SER A 100 11.63 -9.71 -2.07
CA SER A 100 11.01 -10.58 -3.07
C SER A 100 10.43 -11.89 -2.54
N ALA A 101 10.82 -12.32 -1.32
CA ALA A 101 10.47 -13.65 -0.82
C ALA A 101 9.42 -13.65 0.30
N ARG A 102 8.99 -12.50 0.80
CA ARG A 102 8.02 -12.40 1.89
C ARG A 102 6.87 -11.47 1.53
N PRO A 103 5.64 -11.85 1.94
CA PRO A 103 4.51 -10.93 1.84
C PRO A 103 4.85 -9.60 2.52
N LEU A 104 4.15 -8.57 2.14
CA LEU A 104 4.15 -7.16 2.56
C LEU A 104 4.54 -6.83 4.03
N GLU A 105 4.62 -7.85 4.88
CA GLU A 105 5.06 -7.81 6.26
C GLU A 105 6.60 -7.88 6.31
N GLY A 106 7.23 -6.83 6.79
CA GLY A 106 8.68 -6.84 7.05
C GLY A 106 9.54 -6.06 6.06
N LEU A 107 8.95 -5.12 5.31
CA LEU A 107 9.77 -4.13 4.61
C LEU A 107 10.56 -3.30 5.64
N ASP A 108 11.87 -3.37 5.58
CA ASP A 108 12.71 -2.40 6.28
C ASP A 108 12.66 -1.07 5.53
N ARG A 109 11.67 -0.25 5.91
CA ARG A 109 11.49 1.10 5.36
C ARG A 109 12.69 1.99 5.65
N THR A 110 13.39 1.76 6.74
CA THR A 110 14.59 2.52 7.11
C THR A 110 15.70 2.24 6.11
N ALA A 111 15.94 0.98 5.77
CA ALA A 111 16.90 0.60 4.75
C ALA A 111 16.52 1.16 3.37
N ALA A 112 15.25 1.07 2.97
CA ALA A 112 14.77 1.62 1.70
C ALA A 112 14.95 3.14 1.62
N LEU A 113 14.62 3.87 2.70
CA LEU A 113 14.82 5.31 2.77
C LEU A 113 16.31 5.71 2.76
N SER A 114 17.18 4.90 3.39
CA SER A 114 18.62 5.13 3.34
C SER A 114 19.14 5.02 1.91
N ARG A 115 18.75 3.97 1.19
CA ARG A 115 19.11 3.78 -0.22
C ARG A 115 18.59 4.91 -1.10
N ALA A 116 17.32 5.30 -0.93
CA ALA A 116 16.74 6.42 -1.67
C ALA A 116 17.51 7.73 -1.42
N ARG A 117 17.98 7.95 -0.19
CA ARG A 117 18.80 9.13 0.16
C ARG A 117 20.18 9.07 -0.48
N GLU A 118 20.83 7.91 -0.51
CA GLU A 118 22.12 7.69 -1.16
C GLU A 118 22.02 7.96 -2.68
N ALA A 119 20.90 7.60 -3.29
CA ALA A 119 20.59 7.88 -4.70
C ALA A 119 20.24 9.36 -5.00
N GLY A 120 20.13 10.20 -3.97
CA GLY A 120 19.75 11.60 -4.11
C GLY A 120 18.28 11.83 -4.47
N ALA A 121 17.42 10.88 -4.15
CA ALA A 121 15.98 11.03 -4.37
C ALA A 121 15.33 11.89 -3.29
N GLU A 122 14.30 12.66 -3.65
CA GLU A 122 13.49 13.41 -2.70
C GLU A 122 12.31 12.61 -2.18
N GLN A 123 11.80 11.70 -2.99
CA GLN A 123 10.69 10.81 -2.66
C GLN A 123 11.10 9.35 -2.89
N LEU A 124 10.52 8.47 -2.07
CA LEU A 124 10.52 7.03 -2.27
C LEU A 124 9.11 6.60 -2.65
N VAL A 125 8.95 6.04 -3.84
CA VAL A 125 7.71 5.41 -4.31
C VAL A 125 7.81 3.93 -4.06
N ILE A 126 6.86 3.37 -3.32
CA ILE A 126 6.76 1.95 -3.03
C ILE A 126 5.49 1.42 -3.69
N VAL A 127 5.64 0.48 -4.59
CA VAL A 127 4.54 -0.27 -5.20
C VAL A 127 4.53 -1.66 -4.60
N ASP A 128 3.43 -2.03 -3.97
CA ASP A 128 3.20 -3.37 -3.47
C ASP A 128 2.17 -4.09 -4.33
N ALA A 129 2.53 -5.25 -4.87
CA ALA A 129 1.67 -6.07 -5.69
C ALA A 129 1.67 -7.51 -5.19
N ARG A 130 0.47 -8.05 -4.95
CA ARG A 130 0.27 -9.41 -4.50
C ARG A 130 -0.64 -10.16 -5.45
N LEU A 131 -0.12 -11.16 -6.13
CA LEU A 131 -0.92 -12.10 -6.90
C LEU A 131 -1.64 -13.05 -5.94
N SER A 132 -2.93 -13.22 -6.15
CA SER A 132 -3.78 -14.07 -5.31
C SER A 132 -4.75 -14.87 -6.19
N GLN A 133 -5.15 -16.04 -5.70
CA GLN A 133 -6.20 -16.84 -6.29
C GLN A 133 -7.30 -17.07 -5.27
N GLY A 134 -8.54 -16.96 -5.70
CA GLY A 134 -9.66 -17.12 -4.79
C GLY A 134 -11.00 -17.10 -5.49
N VAL A 135 -12.06 -17.19 -4.71
CA VAL A 135 -13.44 -17.04 -5.21
C VAL A 135 -13.90 -15.63 -4.94
N LEU A 136 -14.04 -14.83 -5.98
CA LEU A 136 -14.56 -13.48 -5.86
C LEU A 136 -16.02 -13.41 -6.32
N THR A 137 -16.75 -12.47 -5.72
CA THR A 137 -18.12 -12.14 -6.13
C THR A 137 -18.09 -10.92 -7.02
N HIS A 138 -18.52 -11.10 -8.25
CA HIS A 138 -18.57 -10.09 -9.29
C HIS A 138 -20.00 -9.53 -9.46
N CYS A 139 -20.11 -8.38 -10.13
CA CYS A 139 -21.40 -7.79 -10.52
C CYS A 139 -22.33 -7.44 -9.36
N LYS A 140 -21.82 -7.18 -8.17
CA LYS A 140 -22.61 -6.84 -6.97
C LYS A 140 -23.59 -5.67 -7.23
N GLN A 141 -23.16 -4.66 -8.00
CA GLN A 141 -23.94 -3.45 -8.26
C GLN A 141 -25.13 -3.67 -9.21
N SER A 142 -25.10 -4.71 -10.04
CA SER A 142 -26.18 -5.04 -10.97
C SER A 142 -27.31 -5.86 -10.35
N GLY A 143 -27.19 -6.23 -9.08
CA GLY A 143 -28.11 -7.16 -8.40
C GLY A 143 -27.96 -8.62 -8.85
N ARG A 144 -26.99 -8.92 -9.72
CA ARG A 144 -26.69 -10.26 -10.24
C ARG A 144 -25.30 -10.67 -9.79
N ALA A 145 -25.21 -11.18 -8.56
CA ALA A 145 -23.94 -11.68 -8.05
C ALA A 145 -23.53 -12.96 -8.80
N ARG A 146 -22.27 -13.03 -9.22
CA ARG A 146 -21.64 -14.25 -9.71
C ARG A 146 -20.35 -14.47 -8.92
N SER A 147 -20.21 -15.65 -8.33
CA SER A 147 -18.99 -16.06 -7.67
C SER A 147 -18.26 -17.10 -8.52
N GLY A 148 -16.94 -17.01 -8.59
CA GLY A 148 -16.13 -17.96 -9.33
C GLY A 148 -14.65 -17.84 -9.03
N PRO A 149 -13.87 -18.88 -9.40
CA PRO A 149 -12.42 -18.85 -9.24
C PRO A 149 -11.84 -17.74 -10.10
N THR A 150 -10.99 -16.94 -9.50
CA THR A 150 -10.43 -15.71 -10.08
C THR A 150 -9.01 -15.57 -9.65
N THR A 151 -8.12 -15.22 -10.56
CA THR A 151 -6.78 -14.74 -10.28
C THR A 151 -6.81 -13.22 -10.28
N TYR A 152 -6.19 -12.61 -9.29
CA TYR A 152 -6.24 -11.15 -9.15
C TYR A 152 -4.97 -10.59 -8.49
N TRP A 153 -4.70 -9.32 -8.80
CA TRP A 153 -3.70 -8.54 -8.09
C TRP A 153 -4.38 -7.65 -7.05
N ASP A 154 -3.93 -7.77 -5.81
CA ASP A 154 -4.11 -6.75 -4.79
C ASP A 154 -2.92 -5.81 -4.87
N VAL A 155 -3.17 -4.50 -5.04
CA VAL A 155 -2.11 -3.51 -5.21
C VAL A 155 -2.23 -2.38 -4.23
N GLY A 156 -1.09 -1.86 -3.80
CA GLY A 156 -1.00 -0.71 -2.92
C GLY A 156 0.13 0.23 -3.35
N LEU A 157 -0.04 1.50 -3.04
CA LEU A 157 0.91 2.56 -3.31
C LEU A 157 1.26 3.30 -2.03
N GLU A 158 2.55 3.48 -1.79
CA GLU A 158 3.05 4.34 -0.72
C GLU A 158 4.09 5.31 -1.30
N ILE A 159 3.94 6.60 -1.02
CA ILE A 159 4.92 7.63 -1.38
C ILE A 159 5.40 8.27 -0.10
N ARG A 160 6.71 8.29 0.11
CA ARG A 160 7.34 8.90 1.29
C ARG A 160 8.30 10.00 0.92
N ARG A 161 8.39 11.00 1.77
CA ARG A 161 9.45 12.00 1.73
C ARG A 161 10.73 11.38 2.27
N VAL A 162 11.83 11.45 1.51
CA VAL A 162 13.10 10.80 1.89
C VAL A 162 13.77 11.50 3.08
N ALA A 163 13.60 12.82 3.19
CA ALA A 163 14.26 13.63 4.22
C ALA A 163 13.89 13.19 5.66
N ASP A 164 12.61 12.96 5.92
CA ASP A 164 12.07 12.65 7.24
C ASP A 164 11.32 11.30 7.32
N GLY A 165 11.17 10.62 6.18
CA GLY A 165 10.44 9.36 6.10
C GLY A 165 8.93 9.47 6.24
N GLN A 166 8.37 10.70 6.27
CA GLN A 166 6.92 10.91 6.43
C GLN A 166 6.15 10.41 5.20
N PRO A 167 5.01 9.76 5.40
CA PRO A 167 4.15 9.36 4.30
C PRO A 167 3.47 10.60 3.68
N LEU A 168 3.61 10.73 2.35
CA LEU A 168 2.93 11.74 1.54
C LEU A 168 1.61 11.21 0.99
N LEU A 169 1.59 9.92 0.63
CA LEU A 169 0.43 9.18 0.16
C LEU A 169 0.53 7.74 0.62
N VAL A 170 -0.55 7.18 1.11
CA VAL A 170 -0.71 5.75 1.39
C VAL A 170 -2.05 5.30 0.82
N GLU A 171 -2.01 4.43 -0.16
CA GLU A 171 -3.18 3.75 -0.73
C GLU A 171 -2.97 2.25 -0.52
N PRO A 172 -3.51 1.68 0.56
CA PRO A 172 -3.38 0.25 0.84
C PRO A 172 -4.19 -0.57 -0.17
N PRO A 173 -3.89 -1.85 -0.33
CA PRO A 173 -4.70 -2.74 -1.14
C PRO A 173 -6.17 -2.70 -0.69
N ALA A 174 -7.06 -2.45 -1.65
CA ALA A 174 -8.50 -2.36 -1.45
C ALA A 174 -9.25 -3.09 -2.57
N GLU A 175 -10.54 -3.41 -2.37
CA GLU A 175 -11.31 -4.15 -3.38
C GLU A 175 -11.42 -3.38 -4.72
N ASP A 176 -11.48 -2.07 -4.69
CA ASP A 176 -11.54 -1.19 -5.86
C ASP A 176 -10.18 -1.01 -6.56
N LEU A 177 -9.09 -1.35 -5.89
CA LEU A 177 -7.73 -1.40 -6.45
C LEU A 177 -7.30 -2.83 -6.83
N ARG A 178 -8.27 -3.69 -7.14
CA ARG A 178 -8.01 -5.08 -7.50
C ARG A 178 -8.17 -5.31 -8.99
N ALA A 179 -7.10 -5.67 -9.67
CA ALA A 179 -7.15 -6.15 -11.05
C ALA A 179 -7.52 -7.64 -11.08
N VAL A 180 -8.51 -8.02 -11.88
CA VAL A 180 -9.04 -9.39 -11.95
C VAL A 180 -8.88 -10.00 -13.34
N ASP A 181 -8.66 -11.32 -13.43
CA ASP A 181 -8.45 -12.06 -14.67
C ASP A 181 -9.73 -12.33 -15.45
N VAL A 182 -10.90 -12.00 -14.92
CA VAL A 182 -12.19 -12.26 -15.57
C VAL A 182 -12.83 -10.97 -16.06
N GLU A 183 -13.30 -11.00 -17.29
CA GLU A 183 -14.15 -9.97 -17.85
C GLU A 183 -15.58 -10.52 -17.98
N LEU A 184 -16.52 -9.86 -17.31
CA LEU A 184 -17.91 -10.29 -17.20
C LEU A 184 -18.86 -9.26 -17.77
N ASP A 185 -19.86 -9.74 -18.52
CA ASP A 185 -21.05 -8.95 -18.80
C ASP A 185 -22.02 -9.04 -17.63
N CYS A 186 -22.04 -8.00 -16.82
CA CYS A 186 -22.90 -7.95 -15.62
C CYS A 186 -24.40 -7.84 -15.95
N LYS A 187 -24.79 -7.47 -17.19
CA LYS A 187 -26.19 -7.44 -17.63
C LYS A 187 -26.71 -8.85 -17.89
N THR A 188 -25.91 -9.67 -18.55
CA THR A 188 -26.28 -11.05 -18.90
C THR A 188 -25.74 -12.09 -17.93
N ASN A 189 -24.87 -11.69 -17.00
CA ASN A 189 -24.15 -12.56 -16.06
C ASN A 189 -23.30 -13.63 -16.76
N ARG A 190 -22.71 -13.28 -17.92
CA ARG A 190 -21.88 -14.19 -18.70
C ARG A 190 -20.41 -13.81 -18.60
N LEU A 191 -19.56 -14.83 -18.58
CA LEU A 191 -18.12 -14.66 -18.77
C LEU A 191 -17.88 -14.29 -20.25
N ILE A 192 -17.26 -13.12 -20.49
CA ILE A 192 -16.83 -12.68 -21.80
C ILE A 192 -15.53 -13.40 -22.14
N ARG A 193 -14.51 -13.22 -21.31
CA ARG A 193 -13.21 -13.88 -21.49
C ARG A 193 -12.41 -13.92 -20.18
N ARG A 194 -11.30 -14.68 -20.21
CA ARG A 194 -10.21 -14.56 -19.24
C ARG A 194 -9.08 -13.75 -19.86
N LYS A 195 -8.48 -12.90 -19.04
CA LYS A 195 -7.28 -12.12 -19.40
C LYS A 195 -6.04 -12.98 -19.22
N SER A 196 -5.04 -12.70 -20.05
CA SER A 196 -3.69 -13.24 -19.86
C SER A 196 -3.01 -12.60 -18.64
N MET A 197 -1.90 -13.18 -18.17
CA MET A 197 -1.13 -12.61 -17.07
C MET A 197 -0.57 -11.23 -17.43
N ASP A 198 -0.13 -11.02 -18.66
CA ASP A 198 0.42 -9.73 -19.11
C ASP A 198 -0.67 -8.64 -19.15
N GLU A 199 -1.89 -8.96 -19.59
CA GLU A 199 -3.04 -8.04 -19.50
C GLU A 199 -3.38 -7.73 -18.05
N LEU A 200 -3.33 -8.73 -17.18
CA LEU A 200 -3.63 -8.58 -15.76
C LEU A 200 -2.59 -7.71 -15.04
N ILE A 201 -1.30 -7.84 -15.40
CA ILE A 201 -0.22 -6.95 -14.93
C ILE A 201 -0.48 -5.52 -15.42
N THR A 202 -0.79 -5.34 -16.71
CA THR A 202 -1.08 -4.02 -17.29
C THR A 202 -2.22 -3.31 -16.57
N ASP A 203 -3.33 -4.01 -16.33
CA ASP A 203 -4.49 -3.47 -15.60
C ASP A 203 -4.13 -3.10 -14.16
N SER A 204 -3.38 -3.96 -13.49
CA SER A 204 -2.92 -3.77 -12.11
C SER A 204 -2.01 -2.55 -11.98
N VAL A 205 -1.05 -2.40 -12.90
CA VAL A 205 -0.16 -1.23 -12.96
C VAL A 205 -0.94 0.05 -13.27
N GLY A 206 -1.94 -0.03 -14.18
CA GLY A 206 -2.83 1.09 -14.46
C GLY A 206 -3.59 1.58 -13.22
N LEU A 207 -4.07 0.66 -12.39
CA LEU A 207 -4.76 0.98 -11.15
C LEU A 207 -3.82 1.65 -10.13
N VAL A 208 -2.66 1.04 -9.85
CA VAL A 208 -1.75 1.56 -8.81
C VAL A 208 -1.09 2.88 -9.21
N LEU A 209 -0.93 3.14 -10.50
CA LEU A 209 -0.34 4.38 -11.01
C LEU A 209 -1.39 5.46 -11.37
N ALA A 210 -2.69 5.19 -11.21
CA ALA A 210 -3.74 6.17 -11.48
C ALA A 210 -3.52 7.54 -10.80
N PRO A 211 -3.01 7.63 -9.55
CA PRO A 211 -2.74 8.91 -8.91
C PRO A 211 -1.73 9.80 -9.65
N PHE A 212 -0.82 9.21 -10.44
CA PHE A 212 0.18 9.96 -11.21
C PHE A 212 -0.37 10.51 -12.53
N SER A 213 -1.47 9.95 -13.03
CA SER A 213 -2.09 10.30 -14.32
C SER A 213 -3.22 11.32 -14.17
N SER A 214 -3.72 11.58 -12.96
CA SER A 214 -4.80 12.53 -12.70
C SER A 214 -4.27 13.97 -12.88
N ARG A 215 -4.54 14.56 -14.05
CA ARG A 215 -4.35 15.99 -14.35
C ARG A 215 -5.60 16.79 -14.03
#